data_c50317325cb59be0ed36950a3ada7e75
#
_entry.id   c50317325cb59be0ed36950a3ada7e75
#
_cell.length_a   1.000
_cell.length_b   1.000
_cell.length_c   1.000
_cell.angle_alpha   90.00
_cell.angle_beta   90.00
_cell.angle_gamma   90.00
#
_symmetry.space_group_name_H-M   'P 1'
#
loop_
_entity.id
_entity.type
_entity.pdbx_description
1 polymer ?
#
loop_
_entity_poly.entity_id
_entity_poly.type
_entity_poly.pdbx_seq_one_letter_code
_entity_poly.pdbx_strand_id
1 'polypeptide(L)'
;ITGPDMMDDFKKQAERFGTKIILGTVTGVELQNKKGGLHTITIDNEYQMLAKTVIISTGASAKYLGLDSEKKFMGSGVSACAVCDGFFFKNQDVVVVGGGDSAAEEATYLSKLCNKVYLLVRKDQMRASQIMQQRVIDTENLEVLYNHETIEVLGDKTVNEIKVLN
;
A
#
# COMPACT_ATOMS: atom_id res chain seq x y z
N ILE A 1 -19.93 4.42 -15.88
CA ILE A 1 -19.59 2.98 -15.85
C ILE A 1 -19.27 2.60 -14.42
N THR A 2 -19.79 1.50 -13.93
CA THR A 2 -19.45 0.99 -12.58
C THR A 2 -18.17 0.16 -12.64
N GLY A 3 -17.55 -0.08 -11.48
CA GLY A 3 -16.35 -0.94 -11.40
C GLY A 3 -16.59 -2.35 -11.98
N PRO A 4 -17.66 -3.04 -11.60
CA PRO A 4 -18.01 -4.34 -12.17
C PRO A 4 -18.18 -4.32 -13.69
N ASP A 5 -18.89 -3.36 -14.25
CA ASP A 5 -19.10 -3.24 -15.70
C ASP A 5 -17.76 -3.06 -16.44
N MET A 6 -16.87 -2.24 -15.89
CA MET A 6 -15.53 -2.03 -16.44
C MET A 6 -14.70 -3.32 -16.41
N MET A 7 -14.79 -4.11 -15.33
CA MET A 7 -14.09 -5.39 -15.23
C MET A 7 -14.63 -6.41 -16.21
N ASP A 8 -15.95 -6.44 -16.46
CA ASP A 8 -16.55 -7.28 -17.48
C ASP A 8 -16.10 -6.90 -18.90
N ASP A 9 -15.93 -5.62 -19.17
CA ASP A 9 -15.43 -5.16 -20.46
C ASP A 9 -13.94 -5.51 -20.65
N PHE A 10 -13.12 -5.40 -19.62
CA PHE A 10 -11.72 -5.87 -19.64
C PHE A 10 -11.65 -7.38 -19.88
N LYS A 11 -12.53 -8.15 -19.23
CA LYS A 11 -12.63 -9.59 -19.45
C LYS A 11 -12.94 -9.91 -20.91
N LYS A 12 -13.99 -9.32 -21.48
CA LYS A 12 -14.39 -9.50 -22.89
C LYS A 12 -13.25 -9.11 -23.83
N GLN A 13 -12.52 -8.02 -23.53
CA GLN A 13 -11.40 -7.60 -24.31
C GLN A 13 -10.26 -8.63 -24.30
N ALA A 14 -9.92 -9.18 -23.15
CA ALA A 14 -8.89 -10.22 -23.04
C ALA A 14 -9.32 -11.52 -23.77
N GLU A 15 -10.55 -11.96 -23.60
CA GLU A 15 -11.11 -13.15 -24.25
C GLU A 15 -11.11 -13.02 -25.78
N ARG A 16 -11.32 -11.81 -26.32
CA ARG A 16 -11.24 -11.54 -27.76
C ARG A 16 -9.87 -11.88 -28.36
N PHE A 17 -8.79 -11.83 -27.57
CA PHE A 17 -7.43 -12.20 -27.97
C PHE A 17 -7.07 -13.64 -27.58
N GLY A 18 -8.06 -14.48 -27.24
CA GLY A 18 -7.87 -15.89 -26.94
C GLY A 18 -7.47 -16.20 -25.51
N THR A 19 -7.51 -15.21 -24.60
CA THR A 19 -7.26 -15.46 -23.18
C THR A 19 -8.38 -16.31 -22.59
N LYS A 20 -7.99 -17.35 -21.84
CA LYS A 20 -8.94 -18.15 -21.04
C LYS A 20 -8.90 -17.66 -19.59
N ILE A 21 -10.05 -17.24 -19.09
CA ILE A 21 -10.21 -16.81 -17.70
C ILE A 21 -10.83 -17.95 -16.91
N ILE A 22 -10.13 -18.41 -15.88
CA ILE A 22 -10.57 -19.48 -14.99
C ILE A 22 -10.77 -18.87 -13.61
N LEU A 23 -11.96 -19.09 -13.04
CA LEU A 23 -12.25 -18.72 -11.67
C LEU A 23 -11.73 -19.82 -10.75
N GLY A 24 -10.98 -19.45 -9.73
CA GLY A 24 -10.41 -20.34 -8.76
C GLY A 24 -9.31 -19.69 -7.93
N THR A 25 -8.91 -20.32 -6.88
CA THR A 25 -7.82 -19.87 -6.00
C THR A 25 -6.56 -20.64 -6.33
N VAL A 26 -5.47 -19.95 -6.66
CA VAL A 26 -4.16 -20.58 -6.79
C VAL A 26 -3.66 -20.95 -5.40
N THR A 27 -3.55 -22.26 -5.13
CA THR A 27 -3.15 -22.81 -3.82
C THR A 27 -1.71 -23.27 -3.80
N GLY A 28 -1.07 -23.43 -4.96
CA GLY A 28 0.33 -23.80 -5.05
C GLY A 28 0.97 -23.41 -6.37
N VAL A 29 2.27 -23.11 -6.34
CA VAL A 29 3.07 -22.84 -7.54
C VAL A 29 4.43 -23.53 -7.37
N GLU A 30 4.79 -24.36 -8.34
CA GLU A 30 6.12 -24.98 -8.44
C GLU A 30 6.88 -24.36 -9.61
N LEU A 31 7.83 -23.49 -9.31
CA LEU A 31 8.64 -22.81 -10.31
C LEU A 31 9.86 -23.66 -10.69
N GLN A 32 10.01 -23.93 -11.99
CA GLN A 32 11.15 -24.67 -12.52
C GLN A 32 12.28 -23.72 -12.91
N ASN A 33 13.48 -23.98 -12.42
CA ASN A 33 14.67 -23.17 -12.71
C ASN A 33 15.42 -23.63 -13.99
N LYS A 34 15.01 -24.74 -14.61
CA LYS A 34 15.64 -25.25 -15.82
C LYS A 34 15.10 -24.50 -17.05
N LYS A 35 15.99 -24.07 -17.94
CA LYS A 35 15.62 -23.47 -19.23
C LYS A 35 14.70 -24.41 -20.01
N GLY A 36 13.50 -23.92 -20.35
CA GLY A 36 12.48 -24.72 -21.06
C GLY A 36 11.64 -25.63 -20.14
N GLY A 37 11.84 -25.59 -18.82
CA GLY A 37 10.97 -26.28 -17.86
C GLY A 37 9.58 -25.66 -17.80
N LEU A 38 8.59 -26.45 -17.45
CA LEU A 38 7.22 -26.00 -17.25
C LEU A 38 6.97 -25.78 -15.75
N HIS A 39 6.39 -24.64 -15.44
CA HIS A 39 5.91 -24.33 -14.10
C HIS A 39 4.58 -25.02 -13.87
N THR A 40 4.36 -25.55 -12.66
CA THR A 40 3.09 -26.16 -12.26
C THR A 40 2.33 -25.18 -11.36
N ILE A 41 1.07 -24.93 -11.70
CA ILE A 41 0.17 -24.07 -10.92
C ILE A 41 -0.98 -24.95 -10.44
N THR A 42 -1.20 -25.02 -9.14
CA THR A 42 -2.30 -25.75 -8.51
C THR A 42 -3.43 -24.79 -8.17
N ILE A 43 -4.63 -25.13 -8.59
CA ILE A 43 -5.85 -24.35 -8.39
C ILE A 43 -6.80 -25.18 -7.52
N ASP A 44 -7.33 -24.59 -6.47
CA ASP A 44 -8.31 -25.16 -5.53
C ASP A 44 -7.88 -26.52 -4.91
N ASN A 45 -6.57 -26.78 -4.82
CA ASN A 45 -5.93 -28.03 -4.40
C ASN A 45 -6.24 -29.27 -5.28
N GLU A 46 -6.90 -29.10 -6.39
CA GLU A 46 -7.38 -30.22 -7.24
C GLU A 46 -6.84 -30.15 -8.66
N TYR A 47 -6.88 -28.99 -9.25
CA TYR A 47 -6.57 -28.84 -10.67
C TYR A 47 -5.15 -28.31 -10.88
N GLN A 48 -4.40 -28.94 -11.78
CA GLN A 48 -3.04 -28.51 -12.12
C GLN A 48 -2.95 -28.01 -13.56
N MET A 49 -2.28 -26.89 -13.73
CA MET A 49 -1.94 -26.30 -15.04
C MET A 49 -0.43 -26.23 -15.21
N LEU A 50 0.03 -26.47 -16.43
CA LEU A 50 1.43 -26.28 -16.82
C LEU A 50 1.59 -25.00 -17.62
N ALA A 51 2.56 -24.17 -17.26
CA ALA A 51 2.84 -22.91 -17.93
C ALA A 51 4.34 -22.76 -18.23
N LYS A 52 4.66 -22.17 -19.39
CA LYS A 52 6.04 -21.81 -19.76
C LYS A 52 6.51 -20.56 -18.98
N THR A 53 5.59 -19.68 -18.66
CA THR A 53 5.83 -18.44 -17.92
C THR A 53 4.67 -18.19 -16.96
N VAL A 54 4.95 -17.56 -15.83
CA VAL A 54 3.96 -17.20 -14.82
C VAL A 54 4.12 -15.73 -14.46
N ILE A 55 3.02 -15.00 -14.45
CA ILE A 55 2.96 -13.63 -13.94
C ILE A 55 2.06 -13.65 -12.69
N ILE A 56 2.64 -13.24 -11.56
CA ILE A 56 1.92 -13.17 -10.28
C ILE A 56 1.41 -11.73 -10.10
N SER A 57 0.08 -11.58 -10.15
CA SER A 57 -0.59 -10.27 -10.07
C SER A 57 -1.68 -10.30 -9.00
N THR A 58 -1.34 -10.74 -7.80
CA THR A 58 -2.29 -10.98 -6.69
C THR A 58 -2.63 -9.72 -5.89
N GLY A 59 -2.10 -8.57 -6.28
CA GLY A 59 -2.29 -7.31 -5.57
C GLY A 59 -1.50 -7.23 -4.27
N ALA A 60 -1.87 -6.27 -3.44
CA ALA A 60 -1.28 -6.03 -2.14
C ALA A 60 -2.35 -5.59 -1.14
N SER A 61 -2.11 -5.84 0.12
CA SER A 61 -2.91 -5.34 1.23
C SER A 61 -2.12 -4.30 2.01
N ALA A 62 -2.78 -3.25 2.43
CA ALA A 62 -2.18 -2.24 3.29
C ALA A 62 -1.76 -2.86 4.63
N LYS A 63 -0.62 -2.41 5.15
CA LYS A 63 -0.17 -2.74 6.49
C LYS A 63 -0.61 -1.65 7.44
N TYR A 64 -1.48 -2.02 8.35
CA TYR A 64 -1.91 -1.16 9.43
C TYR A 64 -1.06 -1.37 10.68
N LEU A 65 -1.14 -0.43 11.64
CA LEU A 65 -0.43 -0.54 12.92
C LEU A 65 -1.02 -1.63 13.82
N GLY A 66 -2.30 -1.95 13.62
CA GLY A 66 -3.01 -2.95 14.39
C GLY A 66 -3.64 -2.40 15.67
N LEU A 67 -3.70 -1.09 15.84
CA LEU A 67 -4.31 -0.43 16.97
C LEU A 67 -5.85 -0.40 16.82
N ASP A 68 -6.57 -0.62 17.92
CA ASP A 68 -8.04 -0.53 17.88
C ASP A 68 -8.51 0.91 17.61
N SER A 69 -7.76 1.90 18.09
CA SER A 69 -8.00 3.31 17.78
C SER A 69 -7.83 3.61 16.30
N GLU A 70 -6.84 3.01 15.62
CA GLU A 70 -6.66 3.12 14.18
C GLU A 70 -7.88 2.60 13.41
N LYS A 71 -8.38 1.41 13.78
CA LYS A 71 -9.58 0.81 13.16
C LYS A 71 -10.82 1.69 13.29
N LYS A 72 -11.00 2.33 14.44
CA LYS A 72 -12.12 3.21 14.75
C LYS A 72 -12.20 4.38 13.75
N PHE A 73 -11.07 4.89 13.32
CA PHE A 73 -10.97 6.07 12.46
C PHE A 73 -10.67 5.76 10.98
N MET A 74 -10.73 4.49 10.57
CA MET A 74 -10.58 4.14 9.15
C MET A 74 -11.66 4.83 8.30
N GLY A 75 -11.23 5.59 7.27
CA GLY A 75 -12.12 6.42 6.47
C GLY A 75 -12.60 7.71 7.16
N SER A 76 -12.16 7.96 8.40
CA SER A 76 -12.50 9.16 9.19
C SER A 76 -11.24 9.88 9.70
N GLY A 77 -10.17 9.87 8.91
CA GLY A 77 -8.88 10.48 9.21
C GLY A 77 -7.72 9.50 9.19
N VAL A 78 -7.97 8.20 9.20
CA VAL A 78 -6.96 7.16 8.97
C VAL A 78 -7.13 6.60 7.56
N SER A 79 -6.05 6.63 6.79
CA SER A 79 -5.95 6.07 5.44
C SER A 79 -4.63 5.32 5.26
N ALA A 80 -4.59 4.39 4.33
CA ALA A 80 -3.38 3.70 3.91
C ALA A 80 -3.01 3.99 2.44
N CYS A 81 -3.55 5.05 1.86
CA CYS A 81 -3.30 5.46 0.48
C CYS A 81 -3.30 6.99 0.37
N ALA A 82 -2.13 7.59 0.41
CA ALA A 82 -1.99 9.04 0.30
C ALA A 82 -2.51 9.58 -1.04
N VAL A 83 -2.28 8.87 -2.13
CA VAL A 83 -2.74 9.29 -3.47
C VAL A 83 -4.26 9.22 -3.59
N CYS A 84 -4.90 8.23 -2.91
CA CYS A 84 -6.35 8.06 -2.94
C CYS A 84 -7.07 9.17 -2.14
N ASP A 85 -6.58 9.44 -0.94
CA ASP A 85 -7.31 10.20 0.07
C ASP A 85 -6.66 11.55 0.42
N GLY A 86 -5.41 11.78 0.02
CA GLY A 86 -4.63 12.97 0.40
C GLY A 86 -5.30 14.29 0.05
N PHE A 87 -6.10 14.32 -1.01
CA PHE A 87 -6.84 15.52 -1.40
C PHE A 87 -7.84 16.00 -0.34
N PHE A 88 -8.42 15.08 0.44
CA PHE A 88 -9.36 15.41 1.51
C PHE A 88 -8.69 16.11 2.70
N PHE A 89 -7.36 16.00 2.82
CA PHE A 89 -6.56 16.60 3.88
C PHE A 89 -5.79 17.84 3.43
N LYS A 90 -6.17 18.44 2.31
CA LYS A 90 -5.54 19.64 1.77
C LYS A 90 -5.54 20.78 2.81
N ASN A 91 -4.37 21.43 2.94
CA ASN A 91 -4.11 22.52 3.90
C ASN A 91 -4.29 22.12 5.39
N GLN A 92 -4.25 20.82 5.70
CA GLN A 92 -4.23 20.33 7.07
C GLN A 92 -2.84 19.80 7.42
N ASP A 93 -2.58 19.62 8.71
CA ASP A 93 -1.41 18.91 9.19
C ASP A 93 -1.71 17.41 9.20
N VAL A 94 -0.77 16.61 8.71
CA VAL A 94 -0.93 15.16 8.60
C VAL A 94 0.27 14.42 9.16
N VAL A 95 0.03 13.19 9.58
CA VAL A 95 1.06 12.29 10.06
C VAL A 95 1.14 11.08 9.15
N VAL A 96 2.34 10.73 8.71
CA VAL A 96 2.66 9.49 8.00
C VAL A 96 3.47 8.60 8.93
N VAL A 97 3.09 7.33 9.03
CA VAL A 97 3.78 6.37 9.89
C VAL A 97 4.52 5.33 9.05
N GLY A 98 5.83 5.31 9.18
CA GLY A 98 6.68 4.35 8.48
C GLY A 98 8.08 4.89 8.21
N GLY A 99 8.99 4.02 7.82
CA GLY A 99 10.39 4.41 7.53
C GLY A 99 10.94 3.76 6.24
N GLY A 100 10.09 3.18 5.40
CA GLY A 100 10.46 2.62 4.10
C GLY A 100 10.15 3.55 2.94
N ASP A 101 10.47 3.12 1.70
CA ASP A 101 10.26 3.91 0.49
C ASP A 101 8.81 4.35 0.32
N SER A 102 7.83 3.48 0.58
CA SER A 102 6.40 3.83 0.49
C SER A 102 6.04 4.99 1.42
N ALA A 103 6.48 4.97 2.68
CA ALA A 103 6.20 6.05 3.62
C ALA A 103 6.88 7.37 3.20
N ALA A 104 8.11 7.30 2.70
CA ALA A 104 8.84 8.45 2.20
C ALA A 104 8.17 9.05 0.94
N GLU A 105 7.69 8.20 0.03
CA GLU A 105 6.97 8.61 -1.17
C GLU A 105 5.63 9.26 -0.81
N GLU A 106 4.84 8.63 0.05
CA GLU A 106 3.55 9.17 0.50
C GLU A 106 3.70 10.48 1.27
N ALA A 107 4.70 10.58 2.15
CA ALA A 107 5.00 11.82 2.87
C ALA A 107 5.40 12.97 1.92
N THR A 108 6.25 12.69 0.94
CA THR A 108 6.64 13.69 -0.07
C THR A 108 5.50 14.03 -1.04
N TYR A 109 4.55 13.13 -1.28
CA TYR A 109 3.34 13.42 -2.03
C TYR A 109 2.41 14.34 -1.22
N LEU A 110 2.14 14.00 0.04
CA LEU A 110 1.26 14.76 0.92
C LEU A 110 1.81 16.17 1.21
N SER A 111 3.12 16.36 1.24
CA SER A 111 3.73 17.68 1.43
C SER A 111 3.30 18.71 0.37
N LYS A 112 2.90 18.26 -0.82
CA LYS A 112 2.41 19.14 -1.90
C LYS A 112 0.95 19.56 -1.71
N LEU A 113 0.22 18.89 -0.83
CA LEU A 113 -1.21 19.10 -0.59
C LEU A 113 -1.48 19.69 0.79
N CYS A 114 -0.73 19.21 1.78
CA CYS A 114 -0.94 19.48 3.19
C CYS A 114 -0.11 20.68 3.66
N ASN A 115 -0.51 21.27 4.76
CA ASN A 115 0.21 22.38 5.37
C ASN A 115 1.53 21.92 6.00
N LYS A 116 1.49 20.87 6.80
CA LYS A 116 2.66 20.24 7.42
C LYS A 116 2.51 18.72 7.36
N VAL A 117 3.62 18.01 7.15
CA VAL A 117 3.69 16.55 7.20
C VAL A 117 4.68 16.13 8.27
N TYR A 118 4.25 15.26 9.17
CA TYR A 118 5.13 14.60 10.15
C TYR A 118 5.33 13.14 9.75
N LEU A 119 6.57 12.74 9.53
CA LEU A 119 6.92 11.34 9.23
C LEU A 119 7.45 10.67 10.49
N LEU A 120 6.64 9.79 11.09
CA LEU A 120 7.03 9.04 12.29
C LEU A 120 7.82 7.79 11.91
N VAL A 121 9.04 7.71 12.38
CA VAL A 121 9.94 6.58 12.16
C VAL A 121 10.27 5.94 13.50
N ARG A 122 9.85 4.69 13.70
CA ARG A 122 10.04 3.97 14.97
C ARG A 122 11.52 3.75 15.34
N LYS A 123 12.42 3.74 14.35
CA LYS A 123 13.86 3.57 14.54
C LYS A 123 14.58 4.90 14.45
N ASP A 124 15.87 4.88 14.77
CA ASP A 124 16.81 6.00 14.65
C ASP A 124 17.17 6.37 13.20
N GLN A 125 16.74 5.54 12.23
CA GLN A 125 16.98 5.76 10.81
C GLN A 125 15.85 5.21 9.92
N MET A 126 15.66 5.80 8.77
CA MET A 126 14.81 5.28 7.72
C MET A 126 15.45 4.06 7.05
N ARG A 127 14.60 3.13 6.54
CA ARG A 127 15.01 2.03 5.67
C ARG A 127 14.78 2.33 4.18
N ALA A 128 14.25 3.49 3.89
CA ALA A 128 14.06 3.98 2.54
C ALA A 128 15.40 4.06 1.80
N SER A 129 15.37 4.00 0.47
CA SER A 129 16.54 4.22 -0.36
C SER A 129 17.14 5.63 -0.12
N GLN A 130 18.44 5.78 -0.32
CA GLN A 130 19.13 7.07 -0.11
C GLN A 130 18.48 8.21 -0.89
N ILE A 131 18.04 7.94 -2.11
CA ILE A 131 17.34 8.92 -2.96
C ILE A 131 16.04 9.38 -2.30
N MET A 132 15.27 8.44 -1.74
CA MET A 132 14.01 8.79 -1.06
C MET A 132 14.24 9.51 0.26
N GLN A 133 15.27 9.11 1.02
CA GLN A 133 15.67 9.83 2.23
C GLN A 133 16.05 11.29 1.92
N GLN A 134 16.83 11.50 0.85
CA GLN A 134 17.22 12.85 0.45
C GLN A 134 16.01 13.70 0.06
N ARG A 135 15.05 13.15 -0.69
CA ARG A 135 13.80 13.84 -1.04
C ARG A 135 12.99 14.26 0.18
N VAL A 136 12.92 13.39 1.18
CA VAL A 136 12.26 13.69 2.46
C VAL A 136 12.94 14.87 3.15
N ILE A 137 14.29 14.84 3.24
CA ILE A 137 15.09 15.89 3.90
C ILE A 137 14.97 17.22 3.18
N ASP A 138 14.94 17.21 1.85
CA ASP A 138 14.87 18.42 1.02
C ASP A 138 13.46 19.04 0.99
N THR A 139 12.46 18.42 1.62
CA THR A 139 11.07 18.90 1.62
C THR A 139 10.82 19.80 2.84
N GLU A 140 10.61 21.09 2.62
CA GLU A 140 10.56 22.13 3.67
C GLU A 140 9.47 21.92 4.72
N ASN A 141 8.26 21.49 4.31
CA ASN A 141 7.13 21.29 5.20
C ASN A 141 6.96 19.84 5.67
N LEU A 142 8.02 19.02 5.54
CA LEU A 142 8.06 17.65 6.02
C LEU A 142 9.09 17.51 7.14
N GLU A 143 8.65 17.02 8.29
CA GLU A 143 9.49 16.80 9.46
C GLU A 143 9.56 15.31 9.82
N VAL A 144 10.76 14.78 9.99
CA VAL A 144 10.97 13.40 10.39
C VAL A 144 11.18 13.31 11.89
N LEU A 145 10.34 12.53 12.56
CA LEU A 145 10.44 12.24 13.99
C LEU A 145 10.93 10.80 14.16
N TYR A 146 12.21 10.67 14.40
CA TYR A 146 12.86 9.38 14.68
C TYR A 146 12.58 8.91 16.12
N ASN A 147 12.68 7.60 16.35
CA ASN A 147 12.42 6.95 17.63
C ASN A 147 10.99 7.18 18.18
N HIS A 148 10.04 7.46 17.29
CA HIS A 148 8.64 7.68 17.66
C HIS A 148 7.77 6.50 17.23
N GLU A 149 7.12 5.86 18.21
CA GLU A 149 6.15 4.81 17.97
C GLU A 149 4.73 5.33 18.24
N THR A 150 3.84 5.10 17.28
CA THR A 150 2.43 5.43 17.45
C THR A 150 1.78 4.42 18.39
N ILE A 151 1.16 4.89 19.46
CA ILE A 151 0.47 4.03 20.43
C ILE A 151 -1.05 4.23 20.44
N GLU A 152 -1.54 5.37 19.97
CA GLU A 152 -2.98 5.64 19.92
C GLU A 152 -3.30 6.74 18.90
N VAL A 153 -4.44 6.59 18.23
CA VAL A 153 -5.05 7.62 17.37
C VAL A 153 -6.26 8.18 18.10
N LEU A 154 -6.36 9.49 18.23
CA LEU A 154 -7.35 10.19 19.03
C LEU A 154 -8.22 11.11 18.17
N GLY A 155 -9.46 11.29 18.60
CA GLY A 155 -10.43 12.15 17.92
C GLY A 155 -11.86 11.87 18.39
N ASP A 156 -12.77 12.70 17.94
CA ASP A 156 -14.22 12.52 18.18
C ASP A 156 -14.87 11.78 16.98
N LYS A 157 -15.26 12.52 15.95
CA LYS A 157 -15.81 11.99 14.68
C LYS A 157 -14.71 11.72 13.66
N THR A 158 -13.65 12.51 13.71
CA THR A 158 -12.47 12.40 12.86
C THR A 158 -11.22 12.44 13.72
N VAL A 159 -10.09 12.03 13.15
CA VAL A 159 -8.79 12.14 13.82
C VAL A 159 -8.44 13.61 14.03
N ASN A 160 -7.97 13.95 15.22
CA ASN A 160 -7.44 15.27 15.54
C ASN A 160 -6.11 15.21 16.30
N GLU A 161 -5.75 14.07 16.87
CA GLU A 161 -4.48 13.88 17.59
C GLU A 161 -3.91 12.47 17.37
N ILE A 162 -2.62 12.35 17.57
CA ILE A 162 -1.91 11.07 17.61
C ILE A 162 -1.00 11.05 18.85
N LYS A 163 -1.08 9.96 19.60
CA LYS A 163 -0.24 9.74 20.75
C LYS A 163 0.96 8.89 20.37
N VAL A 164 2.14 9.38 20.70
CA VAL A 164 3.41 8.72 20.37
C VAL A 164 4.24 8.47 21.63
N LEU A 165 5.05 7.44 21.58
CA LEU A 165 6.10 7.13 22.54
C LEU A 165 7.45 7.42 21.86
N ASN A 166 8.30 8.18 22.55
CA ASN A 166 9.68 8.43 22.17
C ASN A 166 10.61 7.57 23.04
#